data_6b7a2cb480a791db460c909a969b7392
#
_entry.id   6b7a2cb480a791db460c909a969b7392
#
_cell.length_a   1.000
_cell.length_b   1.000
_cell.length_c   1.000
_cell.angle_alpha   90.00
_cell.angle_beta   90.00
_cell.angle_gamma   90.00
#
_symmetry.space_group_name_H-M   'P 1'
#
loop_
_entity.id
_entity.type
_entity.pdbx_description
1 polymer ?
#
loop_
_entity_poly.entity_id
_entity_poly.type
_entity_poly.pdbx_seq_one_letter_code
_entity_poly.pdbx_strand_id
1 'polypeptide(L)'
;MAQPHSNERAAHTREPESAAILLGPSSTRSSVGVPVAEKLLTDSLVAQVHRLYPPGAGRSIYLLPEAGTRRGRPDLLMVHASSTAVVAHAARGLRLPSPAAAYAITSSANEAVRASVSTTRTRRLRQEMLEAGWTRATAARAASLVHFSVAIEAKMRDWRRGFRQVSHWGPVAHRSAILMPERQLLLVPPEVLRTYDVDLLAQMPGGNIEVTRSGRQVEPVAGARLWMLELVIREYFTPGVSSH
;
A
#
# COMPACT_ATOMS: atom_id res chain seq x y z
N MET A 1 -28.90 -14.46 58.28
CA MET A 1 -27.61 -13.84 57.95
C MET A 1 -27.01 -14.58 56.78
N ALA A 2 -27.11 -14.04 55.58
CA ALA A 2 -26.56 -14.60 54.38
C ALA A 2 -25.51 -13.61 53.84
N GLN A 3 -24.28 -14.09 53.65
CA GLN A 3 -23.20 -13.28 53.05
C GLN A 3 -23.32 -13.28 51.53
N PRO A 4 -23.08 -12.16 50.84
CA PRO A 4 -23.00 -12.13 49.40
C PRO A 4 -21.60 -12.51 48.94
N HIS A 5 -21.50 -13.54 48.08
CA HIS A 5 -20.30 -13.90 47.32
C HIS A 5 -20.02 -12.84 46.25
N SER A 6 -18.99 -12.04 46.44
CA SER A 6 -18.42 -11.15 45.41
C SER A 6 -17.68 -11.96 44.37
N ASN A 7 -18.25 -12.04 43.20
CA ASN A 7 -17.63 -12.67 41.99
C ASN A 7 -16.88 -11.57 41.25
N GLU A 8 -15.62 -11.31 41.64
CA GLU A 8 -14.69 -10.48 40.84
C GLU A 8 -14.29 -11.26 39.58
N ARG A 9 -14.99 -10.99 38.49
CA ARG A 9 -14.49 -11.34 37.17
C ARG A 9 -13.30 -10.43 36.85
N ALA A 10 -12.09 -10.98 36.99
CA ALA A 10 -10.88 -10.40 36.44
C ALA A 10 -11.06 -10.22 34.92
N ALA A 11 -11.26 -8.97 34.51
CA ALA A 11 -11.18 -8.56 33.12
C ALA A 11 -9.71 -8.71 32.68
N HIS A 12 -9.41 -9.83 32.00
CA HIS A 12 -8.17 -9.94 31.24
C HIS A 12 -8.19 -8.88 30.14
N THR A 13 -7.64 -7.74 30.41
CA THR A 13 -7.19 -6.77 29.39
C THR A 13 -6.11 -7.47 28.57
N ARG A 14 -6.52 -8.04 27.43
CA ARG A 14 -5.57 -8.43 26.38
C ARG A 14 -4.82 -7.17 26.01
N GLU A 15 -3.52 -7.14 26.26
CA GLU A 15 -2.63 -6.15 25.66
C GLU A 15 -2.88 -6.13 24.16
N PRO A 16 -2.99 -4.96 23.52
CA PRO A 16 -3.16 -4.88 22.09
C PRO A 16 -1.94 -5.57 21.44
N GLU A 17 -2.19 -6.62 20.65
CA GLU A 17 -1.16 -7.29 19.85
C GLU A 17 -0.35 -6.21 19.12
N SER A 18 0.93 -6.13 19.44
CA SER A 18 1.84 -5.11 18.92
C SER A 18 1.85 -5.22 17.39
N ALA A 19 1.53 -4.13 16.72
CA ALA A 19 1.51 -4.09 15.27
C ALA A 19 2.92 -4.35 14.72
N ALA A 20 3.10 -5.46 13.99
CA ALA A 20 4.37 -5.81 13.39
C ALA A 20 4.62 -4.97 12.11
N ILE A 21 5.84 -4.45 11.96
CA ILE A 21 6.34 -3.91 10.69
C ILE A 21 7.06 -5.06 10.00
N LEU A 22 6.59 -5.41 8.81
CA LEU A 22 7.17 -6.46 8.00
C LEU A 22 7.91 -5.82 6.82
N LEU A 23 9.23 -6.04 6.76
CA LEU A 23 10.09 -5.65 5.65
C LEU A 23 10.23 -6.88 4.73
N GLY A 24 9.90 -6.70 3.45
CA GLY A 24 10.08 -7.76 2.46
C GLY A 24 11.57 -8.02 2.18
N PRO A 25 11.92 -9.24 1.75
CA PRO A 25 13.30 -9.60 1.41
C PRO A 25 13.89 -8.73 0.28
N SER A 26 13.05 -8.16 -0.58
CA SER A 26 13.51 -7.21 -1.61
C SER A 26 13.92 -5.85 -1.05
N SER A 27 13.59 -5.52 0.20
CA SER A 27 14.02 -4.27 0.84
C SER A 27 15.55 -4.18 0.99
N THR A 28 16.24 -5.31 0.93
CA THR A 28 17.73 -5.40 0.98
C THR A 28 18.37 -5.35 -0.41
N ARG A 29 17.59 -5.43 -1.50
CA ARG A 29 18.14 -5.36 -2.86
C ARG A 29 18.53 -3.93 -3.18
N SER A 30 19.78 -3.74 -3.58
CA SER A 30 20.21 -2.49 -4.23
C SER A 30 19.38 -2.28 -5.48
N SER A 31 18.50 -1.28 -5.46
CA SER A 31 17.77 -0.84 -6.63
C SER A 31 18.78 -0.25 -7.62
N VAL A 32 19.08 -1.01 -8.66
CA VAL A 32 19.93 -0.53 -9.76
C VAL A 32 19.25 0.67 -10.38
N GLY A 33 19.83 1.87 -10.22
CA GLY A 33 19.35 3.11 -10.83
C GLY A 33 18.64 4.13 -9.91
N VAL A 34 18.37 3.81 -8.63
CA VAL A 34 17.90 4.83 -7.67
C VAL A 34 19.09 5.63 -7.16
N PRO A 35 19.06 6.97 -7.22
CA PRO A 35 20.12 7.79 -6.63
C PRO A 35 20.30 7.46 -5.14
N VAL A 36 21.53 7.26 -4.70
CA VAL A 36 21.85 6.91 -3.31
C VAL A 36 21.14 7.83 -2.30
N ALA A 37 21.01 9.10 -2.62
CA ALA A 37 20.36 10.08 -1.77
C ALA A 37 18.83 9.87 -1.64
N GLU A 38 18.14 9.45 -2.71
CA GLU A 38 16.69 9.13 -2.65
C GLU A 38 16.47 7.83 -1.86
N LYS A 39 17.39 6.86 -1.98
CA LYS A 39 17.38 5.65 -1.17
C LYS A 39 17.50 5.97 0.33
N LEU A 40 18.39 6.88 0.73
CA LEU A 40 18.53 7.29 2.13
C LEU A 40 17.25 7.95 2.67
N LEU A 41 16.51 8.71 1.86
CA LEU A 41 15.20 9.23 2.24
C LEU A 41 14.21 8.10 2.51
N THR A 42 14.16 7.11 1.63
CA THR A 42 13.25 5.96 1.77
C THR A 42 13.61 5.13 3.01
N ASP A 43 14.90 4.88 3.26
CA ASP A 43 15.36 4.15 4.44
C ASP A 43 15.00 4.89 5.75
N SER A 44 15.14 6.23 5.78
CA SER A 44 14.71 7.05 6.91
C SER A 44 13.20 6.99 7.12
N LEU A 45 12.41 6.93 6.05
CA LEU A 45 10.97 6.78 6.12
C LEU A 45 10.57 5.42 6.70
N VAL A 46 11.18 4.34 6.23
CA VAL A 46 10.92 2.98 6.70
C VAL A 46 11.09 2.88 8.21
N ALA A 47 12.11 3.50 8.77
CA ALA A 47 12.36 3.53 10.22
C ALA A 47 11.28 4.27 11.03
N GLN A 48 10.49 5.14 10.39
CA GLN A 48 9.53 6.02 11.07
C GLN A 48 8.08 5.80 10.63
N VAL A 49 7.84 4.88 9.71
CA VAL A 49 6.55 4.70 9.03
C VAL A 49 5.40 4.41 10.00
N HIS A 50 5.63 3.64 11.08
CA HIS A 50 4.59 3.29 12.04
C HIS A 50 4.13 4.51 12.87
N ARG A 51 5.00 5.50 13.07
CA ARG A 51 4.68 6.75 13.72
C ARG A 51 3.88 7.67 12.81
N LEU A 52 4.23 7.70 11.53
CA LEU A 52 3.59 8.57 10.53
C LEU A 52 2.22 8.02 10.10
N TYR A 53 2.12 6.70 9.98
CA TYR A 53 0.94 5.98 9.53
C TYR A 53 0.68 4.78 10.45
N PRO A 54 0.21 5.01 11.69
CA PRO A 54 0.00 3.94 12.65
C PRO A 54 -1.05 2.95 12.15
N PRO A 55 -0.79 1.65 12.21
CA PRO A 55 -1.79 0.65 11.87
C PRO A 55 -2.87 0.58 12.94
N GLY A 56 -4.09 0.27 12.54
CA GLY A 56 -5.16 -0.07 13.47
C GLY A 56 -4.89 -1.41 14.17
N ALA A 57 -5.63 -1.70 15.24
CA ALA A 57 -5.52 -2.94 15.99
C ALA A 57 -5.64 -4.18 15.08
N GLY A 58 -4.79 -5.19 15.32
CA GLY A 58 -4.76 -6.44 14.56
C GLY A 58 -4.29 -6.30 13.11
N ARG A 59 -3.63 -5.20 12.76
CA ARG A 59 -3.10 -4.95 11.41
C ARG A 59 -1.59 -4.83 11.45
N SER A 60 -0.95 -5.36 10.41
CA SER A 60 0.48 -5.19 10.15
C SER A 60 0.72 -4.22 9.00
N ILE A 61 1.89 -3.60 9.00
CA ILE A 61 2.39 -2.76 7.91
C ILE A 61 3.29 -3.60 7.02
N TYR A 62 2.95 -3.69 5.75
CA TYR A 62 3.77 -4.31 4.71
C TYR A 62 4.40 -3.20 3.86
N LEU A 63 5.71 -3.23 3.71
CA LEU A 63 6.49 -2.25 2.97
C LEU A 63 7.01 -2.89 1.68
N LEU A 64 6.61 -2.34 0.55
CA LEU A 64 6.89 -2.87 -0.78
C LEU A 64 7.67 -1.81 -1.58
N PRO A 65 9.01 -1.83 -1.55
CA PRO A 65 9.82 -0.94 -2.37
C PRO A 65 9.60 -1.22 -3.87
N GLU A 66 9.52 -0.16 -4.67
CA GLU A 66 9.38 -0.24 -6.13
C GLU A 66 8.27 -1.19 -6.62
N ALA A 67 7.19 -1.29 -5.87
CA ALA A 67 6.10 -2.20 -6.15
C ALA A 67 5.43 -1.91 -7.50
N GLY A 68 5.40 -2.88 -8.39
CA GLY A 68 4.78 -2.75 -9.71
C GLY A 68 3.26 -2.63 -9.64
N THR A 69 2.72 -1.46 -9.98
CA THR A 69 1.28 -1.22 -10.10
C THR A 69 0.88 -1.02 -11.56
N ARG A 70 -0.42 -0.91 -11.84
CA ARG A 70 -0.90 -0.56 -13.18
C ARG A 70 -0.44 0.84 -13.64
N ARG A 71 -0.14 1.73 -12.71
CA ARG A 71 0.21 3.13 -12.96
C ARG A 71 1.72 3.42 -12.92
N GLY A 72 2.54 2.39 -12.68
CA GLY A 72 3.98 2.49 -12.55
C GLY A 72 4.48 1.90 -11.23
N ARG A 73 5.59 2.40 -10.73
CA ARG A 73 6.24 1.93 -9.50
C ARG A 73 6.48 3.11 -8.57
N PRO A 74 5.76 3.24 -7.44
CA PRO A 74 6.15 4.17 -6.39
C PRO A 74 7.49 3.74 -5.79
N ASP A 75 8.26 4.68 -5.26
CA ASP A 75 9.51 4.37 -4.56
C ASP A 75 9.24 3.49 -3.32
N LEU A 76 8.09 3.70 -2.67
CA LEU A 76 7.58 2.83 -1.60
C LEU A 76 6.06 2.74 -1.65
N LEU A 77 5.53 1.52 -1.60
CA LEU A 77 4.11 1.25 -1.36
C LEU A 77 3.97 0.65 0.05
N MET A 78 3.25 1.33 0.91
CA MET A 78 2.89 0.83 2.23
C MET A 78 1.46 0.28 2.20
N VAL A 79 1.25 -0.88 2.81
CA VAL A 79 -0.04 -1.56 2.87
C VAL A 79 -0.34 -2.00 4.30
N HIS A 80 -1.51 -1.64 4.83
CA HIS A 80 -2.03 -2.16 6.09
C HIS A 80 -3.02 -3.28 5.83
N ALA A 81 -2.73 -4.45 6.37
CA ALA A 81 -3.61 -5.62 6.29
C ALA A 81 -3.49 -6.49 7.54
N SER A 82 -4.51 -7.29 7.81
CA SER A 82 -4.43 -8.30 8.88
C SER A 82 -3.54 -9.46 8.43
N SER A 83 -2.44 -9.71 9.16
CA SER A 83 -1.51 -10.80 8.84
C SER A 83 -2.20 -12.16 8.81
N THR A 84 -3.06 -12.45 9.78
CA THR A 84 -3.82 -13.70 9.84
C THR A 84 -4.69 -13.89 8.60
N ALA A 85 -5.40 -12.83 8.17
CA ALA A 85 -6.27 -12.89 7.00
C ALA A 85 -5.47 -13.02 5.69
N VAL A 86 -4.30 -12.35 5.59
CA VAL A 86 -3.41 -12.47 4.44
C VAL A 86 -2.84 -13.89 4.32
N VAL A 87 -2.37 -14.48 5.43
CA VAL A 87 -1.89 -15.86 5.48
C VAL A 87 -2.98 -16.84 5.06
N ALA A 88 -4.18 -16.71 5.62
CA ALA A 88 -5.32 -17.56 5.28
C ALA A 88 -5.73 -17.43 3.81
N HIS A 89 -5.60 -16.23 3.21
CA HIS A 89 -5.84 -16.04 1.79
C HIS A 89 -4.71 -16.65 0.94
N ALA A 90 -3.44 -16.44 1.31
CA ALA A 90 -2.29 -17.00 0.61
C ALA A 90 -2.33 -18.54 0.56
N ALA A 91 -2.80 -19.20 1.63
CA ALA A 91 -2.96 -20.65 1.72
C ALA A 91 -3.98 -21.23 0.72
N ARG A 92 -4.88 -20.43 0.16
CA ARG A 92 -5.81 -20.87 -0.90
C ARG A 92 -5.14 -21.09 -2.25
N GLY A 93 -3.90 -20.65 -2.43
CA GLY A 93 -3.15 -20.80 -3.67
C GLY A 93 -3.64 -19.96 -4.85
N LEU A 94 -4.69 -19.14 -4.65
CA LEU A 94 -5.17 -18.25 -5.71
C LEU A 94 -4.16 -17.15 -5.99
N ARG A 95 -3.72 -17.02 -7.24
CA ARG A 95 -2.73 -16.05 -7.68
C ARG A 95 -3.26 -15.19 -8.82
N LEU A 96 -2.76 -13.97 -8.91
CA LEU A 96 -3.07 -13.03 -9.99
C LEU A 96 -1.85 -12.87 -10.88
N PRO A 97 -1.94 -13.13 -12.18
CA PRO A 97 -0.80 -13.01 -13.08
C PRO A 97 -0.37 -11.56 -13.33
N SER A 98 -1.27 -10.59 -13.16
CA SER A 98 -1.00 -9.18 -13.47
C SER A 98 -1.99 -8.22 -12.80
N PRO A 99 -1.64 -6.92 -12.70
CA PRO A 99 -2.59 -5.88 -12.28
C PRO A 99 -3.86 -5.88 -13.15
N ALA A 100 -3.71 -6.10 -14.46
CA ALA A 100 -4.86 -6.12 -15.37
C ALA A 100 -5.87 -7.24 -15.04
N ALA A 101 -5.39 -8.41 -14.61
CA ALA A 101 -6.24 -9.51 -14.16
C ALA A 101 -7.03 -9.14 -12.90
N ALA A 102 -6.39 -8.47 -11.91
CA ALA A 102 -7.07 -7.98 -10.72
C ALA A 102 -8.21 -7.02 -11.05
N TYR A 103 -7.98 -6.10 -11.98
CA TYR A 103 -9.02 -5.18 -12.44
C TYR A 103 -10.11 -5.93 -13.23
N ALA A 104 -9.76 -6.89 -14.09
CA ALA A 104 -10.74 -7.63 -14.89
C ALA A 104 -11.73 -8.42 -14.05
N ILE A 105 -11.25 -9.08 -12.95
CA ILE A 105 -12.12 -9.89 -12.10
C ILE A 105 -12.99 -9.04 -11.15
N THR A 106 -12.53 -7.85 -10.74
CA THR A 106 -13.26 -6.98 -9.82
C THR A 106 -14.21 -6.00 -10.50
N SER A 107 -13.93 -5.57 -11.75
CA SER A 107 -14.71 -4.56 -12.45
C SER A 107 -16.05 -5.10 -12.96
N SER A 108 -17.10 -4.29 -12.90
CA SER A 108 -18.32 -4.51 -13.65
C SER A 108 -18.08 -4.32 -15.15
N ALA A 109 -18.97 -4.85 -16.00
CA ALA A 109 -18.86 -4.66 -17.46
C ALA A 109 -18.87 -3.16 -17.83
N ASN A 110 -19.66 -2.34 -17.13
CA ASN A 110 -19.78 -0.90 -17.38
C ASN A 110 -18.54 -0.11 -16.94
N GLU A 111 -17.84 -0.53 -15.87
CA GLU A 111 -16.60 0.09 -15.43
C GLU A 111 -15.43 -0.21 -16.38
N ALA A 112 -15.40 -1.40 -16.96
CA ALA A 112 -14.39 -1.78 -17.96
C ALA A 112 -14.50 -0.90 -19.23
N VAL A 113 -15.70 -0.56 -19.65
CA VAL A 113 -15.95 0.37 -20.78
C VAL A 113 -15.45 1.78 -20.47
N ARG A 114 -15.76 2.30 -19.26
CA ARG A 114 -15.30 3.64 -18.83
C ARG A 114 -13.78 3.76 -18.69
N ALA A 115 -13.10 2.66 -18.41
CA ALA A 115 -11.64 2.64 -18.23
C ALA A 115 -10.84 2.55 -19.54
N SER A 116 -11.47 2.68 -20.72
CA SER A 116 -10.83 2.55 -22.05
C SER A 116 -9.99 1.26 -22.22
N VAL A 117 -10.31 0.22 -21.44
CA VAL A 117 -9.64 -1.07 -21.57
C VAL A 117 -10.33 -1.84 -22.68
N SER A 118 -9.55 -2.42 -23.61
CA SER A 118 -10.10 -3.31 -24.65
C SER A 118 -11.04 -4.33 -24.00
N THR A 119 -12.32 -4.25 -24.34
CA THR A 119 -13.38 -5.13 -23.79
C THR A 119 -13.07 -6.60 -24.03
N THR A 120 -12.47 -6.93 -25.17
CA THR A 120 -12.04 -8.29 -25.53
C THR A 120 -10.94 -8.79 -24.59
N ARG A 121 -9.89 -7.98 -24.36
CA ARG A 121 -8.79 -8.36 -23.44
C ARG A 121 -9.30 -8.52 -22.00
N THR A 122 -10.16 -7.61 -21.54
CA THR A 122 -10.73 -7.69 -20.19
C THR A 122 -11.60 -8.94 -20.03
N ARG A 123 -12.40 -9.28 -21.05
CA ARG A 123 -13.25 -10.49 -21.06
C ARG A 123 -12.39 -11.76 -20.99
N ARG A 124 -11.33 -11.83 -21.79
CA ARG A 124 -10.38 -12.96 -21.80
C ARG A 124 -9.71 -13.11 -20.43
N LEU A 125 -9.14 -12.04 -19.86
CA LEU A 125 -8.52 -12.08 -18.52
C LEU A 125 -9.50 -12.51 -17.45
N ARG A 126 -10.75 -12.04 -17.53
CA ARG A 126 -11.78 -12.46 -16.57
C ARG A 126 -12.06 -13.95 -16.70
N GLN A 127 -12.17 -14.49 -17.90
CA GLN A 127 -12.38 -15.91 -18.13
C GLN A 127 -11.21 -16.74 -17.57
N GLU A 128 -9.98 -16.35 -17.88
CA GLU A 128 -8.78 -16.97 -17.31
C GLU A 128 -8.78 -16.98 -15.77
N MET A 129 -9.26 -15.91 -15.14
CA MET A 129 -9.36 -15.83 -13.69
C MET A 129 -10.46 -16.76 -13.13
N LEU A 130 -11.60 -16.86 -13.81
CA LEU A 130 -12.68 -17.79 -13.42
C LEU A 130 -12.19 -19.24 -13.50
N GLU A 131 -11.48 -19.61 -14.56
CA GLU A 131 -10.88 -20.93 -14.73
C GLU A 131 -9.82 -21.24 -13.68
N ALA A 132 -9.08 -20.22 -13.22
CA ALA A 132 -8.14 -20.31 -12.09
C ALA A 132 -8.82 -20.35 -10.70
N GLY A 133 -10.14 -20.44 -10.63
CA GLY A 133 -10.90 -20.58 -9.39
C GLY A 133 -11.28 -19.25 -8.72
N TRP A 134 -10.99 -18.11 -9.33
CA TRP A 134 -11.46 -16.83 -8.83
C TRP A 134 -12.96 -16.65 -9.13
N THR A 135 -13.68 -16.06 -8.18
CA THR A 135 -15.00 -15.50 -8.41
C THR A 135 -14.98 -14.01 -8.07
N ARG A 136 -15.99 -13.28 -8.55
CA ARG A 136 -16.12 -11.86 -8.18
C ARG A 136 -16.25 -11.66 -6.66
N ALA A 137 -16.96 -12.57 -5.99
CA ALA A 137 -17.12 -12.54 -4.54
C ALA A 137 -15.81 -12.80 -3.79
N THR A 138 -15.01 -13.81 -4.22
CA THR A 138 -13.70 -14.06 -3.63
C THR A 138 -12.73 -12.93 -3.89
N ALA A 139 -12.75 -12.32 -5.07
CA ALA A 139 -11.93 -11.16 -5.40
C ALA A 139 -12.30 -9.93 -4.56
N ALA A 140 -13.59 -9.63 -4.38
CA ALA A 140 -14.06 -8.53 -3.54
C ALA A 140 -13.66 -8.73 -2.07
N ARG A 141 -13.84 -9.94 -1.54
CA ARG A 141 -13.42 -10.30 -0.18
C ARG A 141 -11.90 -10.19 0.00
N ALA A 142 -11.11 -10.62 -0.98
CA ALA A 142 -9.65 -10.49 -0.93
C ALA A 142 -9.24 -9.01 -0.98
N ALA A 143 -9.84 -8.20 -1.84
CA ALA A 143 -9.57 -6.76 -1.90
C ALA A 143 -9.88 -6.04 -0.57
N SER A 144 -10.88 -6.48 0.19
CA SER A 144 -11.23 -5.89 1.49
C SER A 144 -10.22 -6.19 2.61
N LEU A 145 -9.26 -7.10 2.40
CA LEU A 145 -8.17 -7.35 3.35
C LEU A 145 -7.14 -6.21 3.39
N VAL A 146 -7.08 -5.39 2.34
CA VAL A 146 -6.29 -4.16 2.32
C VAL A 146 -7.14 -3.04 2.92
N HIS A 147 -6.80 -2.63 4.14
CA HIS A 147 -7.56 -1.65 4.91
C HIS A 147 -7.10 -0.22 4.65
N PHE A 148 -5.80 -0.05 4.38
CA PHE A 148 -5.20 1.24 4.10
C PHE A 148 -3.93 1.06 3.29
N SER A 149 -3.57 2.05 2.48
CA SER A 149 -2.33 2.05 1.71
C SER A 149 -1.88 3.47 1.39
N VAL A 150 -0.57 3.65 1.30
CA VAL A 150 0.06 4.90 0.87
C VAL A 150 1.08 4.60 -0.20
N ALA A 151 0.98 5.29 -1.34
CA ALA A 151 2.02 5.27 -2.37
C ALA A 151 2.90 6.51 -2.20
N ILE A 152 4.20 6.32 -2.06
CA ILE A 152 5.13 7.36 -1.66
C ILE A 152 6.22 7.52 -2.73
N GLU A 153 6.43 8.76 -3.15
CA GLU A 153 7.55 9.18 -4.00
C GLU A 153 8.56 9.95 -3.17
N ALA A 154 9.83 9.56 -3.23
CA ALA A 154 10.93 10.24 -2.56
C ALA A 154 11.73 11.08 -3.58
N LYS A 155 11.92 12.36 -3.31
CA LYS A 155 12.65 13.26 -4.22
C LYS A 155 13.60 14.16 -3.46
N MET A 156 14.88 14.15 -3.88
CA MET A 156 15.90 15.00 -3.29
C MET A 156 15.85 16.44 -3.79
N ARG A 157 15.43 16.66 -5.05
CA ARG A 157 15.50 17.99 -5.70
C ARG A 157 14.34 18.26 -6.64
N ASP A 158 14.00 17.33 -7.52
CA ASP A 158 13.02 17.56 -8.60
C ASP A 158 11.57 17.38 -8.10
N TRP A 159 11.10 18.39 -7.36
CA TRP A 159 9.73 18.40 -6.85
C TRP A 159 8.68 18.37 -7.99
N ARG A 160 8.95 18.99 -9.16
CA ARG A 160 8.01 19.00 -10.30
C ARG A 160 7.76 17.57 -10.81
N ARG A 161 8.82 16.80 -10.95
CA ARG A 161 8.72 15.37 -11.31
C ARG A 161 8.01 14.58 -10.22
N GLY A 162 8.34 14.82 -8.96
CA GLY A 162 7.71 14.17 -7.81
C GLY A 162 6.20 14.38 -7.79
N PHE A 163 5.73 15.62 -7.92
CA PHE A 163 4.30 15.91 -7.94
C PHE A 163 3.57 15.29 -9.15
N ARG A 164 4.19 15.28 -10.33
CA ARG A 164 3.63 14.56 -11.48
C ARG A 164 3.53 13.06 -11.26
N GLN A 165 4.53 12.45 -10.65
CA GLN A 165 4.51 11.01 -10.35
C GLN A 165 3.44 10.69 -9.30
N VAL A 166 3.44 11.42 -8.18
CA VAL A 166 2.52 11.15 -7.08
C VAL A 166 1.05 11.32 -7.46
N SER A 167 0.72 12.20 -8.41
CA SER A 167 -0.65 12.38 -8.90
C SER A 167 -1.22 11.13 -9.60
N HIS A 168 -0.37 10.24 -10.09
CA HIS A 168 -0.80 8.99 -10.71
C HIS A 168 -1.28 7.94 -9.70
N TRP A 169 -0.94 8.09 -8.41
CA TRP A 169 -1.22 7.09 -7.38
C TRP A 169 -2.59 7.22 -6.73
N GLY A 170 -3.26 8.37 -6.88
CA GLY A 170 -4.57 8.61 -6.27
C GLY A 170 -5.63 7.53 -6.55
N PRO A 171 -5.74 6.96 -7.77
CA PRO A 171 -6.66 5.85 -8.04
C PRO A 171 -6.17 4.48 -7.54
N VAL A 172 -4.91 4.39 -7.10
CA VAL A 172 -4.24 3.12 -6.76
C VAL A 172 -4.14 2.93 -5.26
N ALA A 173 -3.89 3.99 -4.49
CA ALA A 173 -3.68 3.93 -3.04
C ALA A 173 -4.69 4.83 -2.31
N HIS A 174 -4.94 4.56 -1.01
CA HIS A 174 -5.83 5.38 -0.19
C HIS A 174 -5.27 6.78 0.01
N ARG A 175 -3.95 6.90 0.06
CA ARG A 175 -3.22 8.18 0.08
C ARG A 175 -2.04 8.12 -0.88
N SER A 176 -1.69 9.28 -1.38
CA SER A 176 -0.45 9.50 -2.12
C SER A 176 0.41 10.46 -1.33
N ALA A 177 1.70 10.22 -1.25
CA ALA A 177 2.61 11.06 -0.49
C ALA A 177 3.87 11.40 -1.30
N ILE A 178 4.41 12.59 -1.08
CA ILE A 178 5.72 12.97 -1.55
C ILE A 178 6.63 13.26 -0.35
N LEU A 179 7.79 12.61 -0.34
CA LEU A 179 8.83 12.81 0.67
C LEU A 179 9.98 13.62 0.09
N MET A 180 10.32 14.71 0.76
CA MET A 180 11.41 15.58 0.33
C MET A 180 12.16 16.12 1.55
N PRO A 181 13.46 16.52 1.41
CA PRO A 181 14.10 17.34 2.42
C PRO A 181 13.31 18.64 2.64
N GLU A 182 13.19 19.08 3.89
CA GLU A 182 12.44 20.30 4.26
C GLU A 182 12.82 21.50 3.37
N ARG A 183 14.12 21.75 3.20
CA ARG A 183 14.66 22.84 2.36
C ARG A 183 14.15 22.80 0.91
N GLN A 184 13.85 21.63 0.37
CA GLN A 184 13.31 21.48 -0.98
C GLN A 184 11.80 21.71 -1.00
N LEU A 185 11.10 21.27 0.04
CA LEU A 185 9.67 21.51 0.18
C LEU A 185 9.36 23.02 0.27
N LEU A 186 10.20 23.80 0.94
CA LEU A 186 10.09 25.27 1.03
C LEU A 186 10.23 25.98 -0.34
N LEU A 187 10.83 25.32 -1.33
CA LEU A 187 10.95 25.85 -2.70
C LEU A 187 9.72 25.57 -3.59
N VAL A 188 8.78 24.76 -3.09
CA VAL A 188 7.57 24.43 -3.85
C VAL A 188 6.58 25.59 -3.76
N PRO A 189 6.14 26.15 -4.92
CA PRO A 189 5.19 27.24 -4.91
C PRO A 189 3.87 26.86 -4.19
N PRO A 190 3.29 27.76 -3.38
CA PRO A 190 2.06 27.47 -2.63
C PRO A 190 0.87 27.06 -3.52
N GLU A 191 0.79 27.56 -4.75
CA GLU A 191 -0.23 27.16 -5.72
C GLU A 191 -0.10 25.71 -6.15
N VAL A 192 1.13 25.20 -6.29
CA VAL A 192 1.38 23.77 -6.56
C VAL A 192 0.90 22.93 -5.39
N LEU A 193 1.27 23.34 -4.18
CA LEU A 193 0.83 22.63 -2.97
C LEU A 193 -0.71 22.58 -2.86
N ARG A 194 -1.42 23.64 -3.27
CA ARG A 194 -2.89 23.66 -3.28
C ARG A 194 -3.51 22.80 -4.37
N THR A 195 -2.82 22.64 -5.51
CA THR A 195 -3.31 21.86 -6.65
C THR A 195 -3.28 20.36 -6.40
N TYR A 196 -2.25 19.89 -5.72
CA TYR A 196 -2.07 18.46 -5.47
C TYR A 196 -2.57 18.07 -4.07
N ASP A 197 -3.55 17.16 -4.04
CA ASP A 197 -4.15 16.67 -2.81
C ASP A 197 -3.40 15.42 -2.32
N VAL A 198 -2.18 15.64 -1.83
CA VAL A 198 -1.23 14.59 -1.39
C VAL A 198 -0.66 14.91 -0.01
N ASP A 199 -0.22 13.88 0.71
CA ASP A 199 0.54 14.05 1.93
C ASP A 199 1.92 14.64 1.59
N LEU A 200 2.32 15.68 2.31
CA LEU A 200 3.65 16.27 2.22
C LEU A 200 4.47 15.81 3.42
N LEU A 201 5.51 15.06 3.15
CA LEU A 201 6.44 14.54 4.14
C LEU A 201 7.75 15.32 4.02
N ALA A 202 8.16 16.00 5.08
CA ALA A 202 9.41 16.73 5.16
C ALA A 202 10.44 15.93 5.95
N GLN A 203 11.60 15.64 5.37
CA GLN A 203 12.75 15.21 6.15
C GLN A 203 13.43 16.45 6.75
N MET A 204 13.35 16.55 8.06
CA MET A 204 13.93 17.63 8.85
C MET A 204 15.46 17.49 8.95
N PRO A 205 16.19 18.57 9.26
CA PRO A 205 17.59 18.47 9.71
C PRO A 205 17.70 17.50 10.90
N GLY A 206 18.56 16.50 10.80
CA GLY A 206 18.63 15.43 11.82
C GLY A 206 17.88 14.14 11.46
N GLY A 207 17.21 14.09 10.29
CA GLY A 207 16.66 12.87 9.71
C GLY A 207 15.25 12.51 10.17
N ASN A 208 14.65 13.28 11.09
CA ASN A 208 13.24 13.10 11.45
C ASN A 208 12.33 13.44 10.27
N ILE A 209 11.25 12.67 10.09
CA ILE A 209 10.25 12.93 9.05
C ILE A 209 8.95 13.42 9.70
N GLU A 210 8.41 14.50 9.18
CA GLU A 210 7.16 15.10 9.65
C GLU A 210 6.14 15.20 8.52
N VAL A 211 4.87 15.00 8.87
CA VAL A 211 3.75 15.28 7.97
C VAL A 211 3.46 16.77 8.06
N THR A 212 3.91 17.55 7.10
CA THR A 212 3.68 19.00 7.07
C THR A 212 2.31 19.35 6.52
N ARG A 213 1.72 18.44 5.74
CA ARG A 213 0.35 18.53 5.25
C ARG A 213 -0.21 17.14 4.98
N SER A 214 -1.45 16.91 5.38
CA SER A 214 -2.21 15.70 5.01
C SER A 214 -3.07 15.96 3.77
N GLY A 215 -2.96 15.10 2.77
CA GLY A 215 -3.86 15.03 1.63
C GLY A 215 -5.17 14.32 1.99
N ARG A 216 -6.09 14.30 1.03
CA ARG A 216 -7.36 13.58 1.19
C ARG A 216 -7.15 12.06 1.08
N GLN A 217 -7.81 11.33 1.94
CA GLN A 217 -7.95 9.89 1.77
C GLN A 217 -9.05 9.60 0.74
N VAL A 218 -8.74 8.72 -0.20
CA VAL A 218 -9.67 8.21 -1.21
C VAL A 218 -9.78 6.70 -1.10
N GLU A 219 -10.90 6.14 -1.55
CA GLU A 219 -11.04 4.69 -1.60
C GLU A 219 -10.50 4.18 -2.94
N PRO A 220 -9.43 3.38 -2.96
CA PRO A 220 -8.92 2.80 -4.20
C PRO A 220 -9.92 1.80 -4.78
N VAL A 221 -9.93 1.69 -6.10
CA VAL A 221 -10.76 0.68 -6.76
C VAL A 221 -10.39 -0.74 -6.31
N ALA A 222 -11.37 -1.62 -6.23
CA ALA A 222 -11.17 -3.00 -5.74
C ALA A 222 -10.03 -3.76 -6.44
N GLY A 223 -9.85 -3.55 -7.75
CA GLY A 223 -8.74 -4.14 -8.51
C GLY A 223 -7.36 -3.67 -8.07
N ALA A 224 -7.23 -2.41 -7.64
CA ALA A 224 -5.97 -1.91 -7.10
C ALA A 224 -5.68 -2.55 -5.73
N ARG A 225 -6.65 -2.60 -4.83
CA ARG A 225 -6.50 -3.25 -3.52
C ARG A 225 -6.18 -4.75 -3.66
N LEU A 226 -6.88 -5.43 -4.57
CA LEU A 226 -6.63 -6.84 -4.83
C LEU A 226 -5.21 -7.07 -5.35
N TRP A 227 -4.70 -6.18 -6.21
CA TRP A 227 -3.32 -6.27 -6.69
C TRP A 227 -2.30 -5.98 -5.58
N MET A 228 -2.56 -5.01 -4.70
CA MET A 228 -1.70 -4.77 -3.54
C MET A 228 -1.60 -5.99 -2.63
N LEU A 229 -2.72 -6.67 -2.37
CA LEU A 229 -2.71 -7.93 -1.62
C LEU A 229 -1.85 -8.99 -2.30
N GLU A 230 -1.94 -9.13 -3.63
CA GLU A 230 -1.09 -10.06 -4.39
C GLU A 230 0.39 -9.72 -4.25
N LEU A 231 0.76 -8.44 -4.29
CA LEU A 231 2.14 -7.99 -4.08
C LEU A 231 2.64 -8.35 -2.67
N VAL A 232 1.81 -8.12 -1.64
CA VAL A 232 2.12 -8.53 -0.26
C VAL A 232 2.35 -10.04 -0.20
N ILE A 233 1.47 -10.84 -0.82
CA ILE A 233 1.59 -12.29 -0.79
C ILE A 233 2.86 -12.77 -1.49
N ARG A 234 3.18 -12.21 -2.64
CA ARG A 234 4.41 -12.55 -3.39
C ARG A 234 5.66 -12.25 -2.60
N GLU A 235 5.70 -11.11 -1.95
CA GLU A 235 6.89 -10.63 -1.26
C GLU A 235 7.11 -11.36 0.07
N TYR A 236 6.04 -11.63 0.83
CA TYR A 236 6.16 -12.09 2.22
C TYR A 236 5.79 -13.55 2.43
N PHE A 237 5.00 -14.14 1.54
CA PHE A 237 4.42 -15.46 1.77
C PHE A 237 4.69 -16.47 0.65
N THR A 238 5.49 -16.13 -0.36
CA THR A 238 5.91 -17.07 -1.39
C THR A 238 7.36 -17.46 -1.15
N PRO A 239 7.66 -18.67 -0.62
CA PRO A 239 9.02 -19.12 -0.41
C PRO A 239 9.74 -19.26 -1.76
N GLY A 240 10.88 -18.61 -1.91
CA GLY A 240 11.90 -19.00 -2.88
C GLY A 240 11.72 -18.58 -4.34
N VAL A 241 10.83 -17.66 -4.69
CA VAL A 241 10.89 -17.01 -6.00
C VAL A 241 11.89 -15.86 -5.92
N SER A 242 13.16 -16.21 -5.72
CA SER A 242 14.26 -15.33 -6.11
C SER A 242 14.17 -15.20 -7.63
N SER A 243 13.58 -14.13 -8.12
CA SER A 243 13.63 -13.78 -9.54
C SER A 243 15.10 -13.59 -9.94
N HIS A 244 15.61 -14.52 -10.72
CA HIS A 244 16.86 -14.40 -11.47
C HIS A 244 16.79 -13.26 -12.48
#